data_08c6ffa51a419c42c9da58db99c3c5ee
#
_entry.id   08c6ffa51a419c42c9da58db99c3c5ee
#
_cell.length_a   1.000
_cell.length_b   1.000
_cell.length_c   1.000
_cell.angle_alpha   90.00
_cell.angle_beta   90.00
_cell.angle_gamma   90.00
#
_symmetry.space_group_name_H-M   'P 1'
#
loop_
_entity.id
_entity.type
_entity.pdbx_description
1 polymer ?
#
loop_
_entity_poly.entity_id
_entity_poly.type
_entity_poly.pdbx_seq_one_letter_code
_entity_poly.pdbx_strand_id
1 'polypeptide(L)'
;MQRRNLLALAAAGVAAPLVARAQGAWPDRPIRMIVPWAPGGSTDTIARLFQARLGAIRGQTVVIENRGGASGAIGAAEAARAPADGSAWMFQYDNEASNQTLMRLTYRTLEAFAPVSLVATGPLVMVAHHSTPFRNFQDVVAAARREPDRWNYATSGAGGLAHIATTLLQQQNNFRLTHVPYRGGGPAVTAAVANEVPLFMTNVVIVSQHIRAGTLRPLGVTTRTESRHVPNAPSFAQQGFGDFEAPTWWALFGRTGTPQPILDRMHAAITQAVTDPEVKARIEEQGCDIRASSPEEARSFVANEIERWGQVIRQNDIRADS
;
A
#
# COMPACT_ATOMS: atom_id res chain seq x y z
N MET A 1 47.32 -1.85 72.00
CA MET A 1 47.75 -2.67 70.86
C MET A 1 46.51 -3.34 70.29
N GLN A 2 45.96 -3.23 69.14
CA GLN A 2 46.14 -2.41 67.96
C GLN A 2 44.76 -2.33 67.25
N ARG A 3 44.20 -1.12 67.21
CA ARG A 3 42.90 -0.85 66.58
C ARG A 3 42.99 -0.61 65.06
N ARG A 4 44.05 -1.14 64.39
CA ARG A 4 44.42 -0.77 63.00
C ARG A 4 44.08 -1.77 61.93
N ASN A 5 43.46 -2.89 62.21
CA ASN A 5 43.22 -3.95 61.17
C ASN A 5 41.74 -4.22 60.85
N LEU A 6 40.80 -3.32 61.20
CA LEU A 6 39.38 -3.47 60.90
C LEU A 6 38.85 -2.63 59.76
N LEU A 7 39.74 -1.92 59.05
CA LEU A 7 39.32 -1.06 57.91
C LEU A 7 39.72 -1.58 56.51
N ALA A 8 40.23 -2.80 56.41
CA ALA A 8 40.69 -3.36 55.11
C ALA A 8 39.74 -4.38 54.45
N LEU A 9 38.55 -4.61 55.01
CA LEU A 9 37.58 -5.60 54.44
C LEU A 9 36.29 -4.98 53.88
N ALA A 10 36.20 -3.66 53.71
CA ALA A 10 34.97 -2.99 53.22
C ALA A 10 35.05 -2.53 51.74
N ALA A 11 36.05 -2.94 50.99
CA ALA A 11 36.26 -2.54 49.56
C ALA A 11 36.11 -3.71 48.54
N ALA A 12 35.48 -4.84 48.93
CA ALA A 12 35.02 -5.81 47.96
C ALA A 12 33.73 -5.31 47.35
N GLY A 13 33.82 -4.25 46.53
CA GLY A 13 32.75 -3.69 45.76
C GLY A 13 32.08 -4.79 44.94
N VAL A 14 30.77 -4.91 45.11
CA VAL A 14 29.87 -5.73 44.31
C VAL A 14 30.02 -5.30 42.85
N ALA A 15 30.93 -5.91 42.13
CA ALA A 15 30.93 -5.95 40.67
C ALA A 15 29.77 -6.89 40.28
N ALA A 16 28.54 -6.38 40.36
CA ALA A 16 27.43 -7.05 39.72
C ALA A 16 27.78 -7.17 38.24
N PRO A 17 27.84 -8.37 37.67
CA PRO A 17 28.00 -8.48 36.24
C PRO A 17 26.79 -7.74 35.63
N LEU A 18 27.04 -6.66 34.92
CA LEU A 18 26.11 -6.12 33.93
C LEU A 18 25.88 -7.30 32.98
N VAL A 19 24.85 -8.10 33.27
CA VAL A 19 24.30 -9.07 32.34
C VAL A 19 23.83 -8.17 31.18
N ALA A 20 24.74 -7.94 30.22
CA ALA A 20 24.36 -7.49 28.91
C ALA A 20 23.29 -8.50 28.48
N ARG A 21 22.01 -8.12 28.60
CA ARG A 21 20.93 -8.87 27.97
C ARG A 21 21.37 -8.98 26.52
N ALA A 22 21.91 -10.14 26.16
CA ALA A 22 22.06 -10.50 24.77
C ALA A 22 20.68 -10.25 24.18
N GLN A 23 20.55 -9.18 23.36
CA GLN A 23 19.33 -8.93 22.63
C GLN A 23 19.08 -10.22 21.89
N GLY A 24 18.06 -11.00 22.38
CA GLY A 24 17.73 -12.30 21.85
C GLY A 24 17.66 -12.21 20.34
N ALA A 25 18.11 -13.24 19.64
CA ALA A 25 18.17 -13.24 18.19
C ALA A 25 16.78 -12.91 17.64
N TRP A 26 16.56 -11.66 17.21
CA TRP A 26 15.32 -11.29 16.56
C TRP A 26 15.25 -11.98 15.18
N PRO A 27 14.10 -12.52 14.78
CA PRO A 27 12.84 -12.67 15.52
C PRO A 27 12.86 -13.89 16.45
N ASP A 28 12.36 -13.73 17.69
CA ASP A 28 12.22 -14.78 18.72
C ASP A 28 10.81 -15.42 18.73
N ARG A 29 9.90 -14.91 17.93
CA ARG A 29 8.48 -15.29 17.82
C ARG A 29 7.95 -15.02 16.42
N PRO A 30 6.75 -15.52 16.06
CA PRO A 30 6.14 -15.25 14.77
C PRO A 30 6.04 -13.76 14.47
N ILE A 31 6.34 -13.39 13.23
CA ILE A 31 6.28 -12.02 12.72
C ILE A 31 4.84 -11.73 12.31
N ARG A 32 4.21 -10.76 12.94
CA ARG A 32 2.87 -10.29 12.56
C ARG A 32 2.99 -9.27 11.42
N MET A 33 2.33 -9.54 10.30
CA MET A 33 2.22 -8.64 9.17
C MET A 33 0.80 -8.08 9.12
N ILE A 34 0.59 -6.88 9.66
CA ILE A 34 -0.69 -6.19 9.64
C ILE A 34 -0.92 -5.68 8.23
N VAL A 35 -1.98 -6.17 7.59
CA VAL A 35 -2.48 -5.73 6.31
C VAL A 35 -3.77 -4.96 6.56
N PRO A 36 -3.81 -3.62 6.41
CA PRO A 36 -4.97 -2.78 6.73
C PRO A 36 -6.15 -2.92 5.74
N TRP A 37 -6.33 -4.10 5.16
CA TRP A 37 -7.31 -4.37 4.09
C TRP A 37 -7.96 -5.74 4.27
N ALA A 38 -9.14 -5.90 3.67
CA ALA A 38 -9.81 -7.19 3.63
C ALA A 38 -8.98 -8.24 2.85
N PRO A 39 -9.10 -9.52 3.19
CA PRO A 39 -8.51 -10.61 2.41
C PRO A 39 -8.90 -10.53 0.92
N GLY A 40 -7.98 -10.95 0.03
CA GLY A 40 -8.20 -10.94 -1.42
C GLY A 40 -8.03 -9.57 -2.09
N GLY A 41 -7.74 -8.50 -1.35
CA GLY A 41 -7.31 -7.22 -1.90
C GLY A 41 -5.85 -7.27 -2.37
N SER A 42 -5.41 -6.25 -3.12
CA SER A 42 -4.06 -6.23 -3.70
C SER A 42 -2.95 -6.31 -2.67
N THR A 43 -3.09 -5.62 -1.54
CA THR A 43 -2.11 -5.64 -0.45
C THR A 43 -2.01 -7.02 0.17
N ASP A 44 -3.13 -7.69 0.40
CA ASP A 44 -3.17 -9.07 0.88
C ASP A 44 -2.55 -10.04 -0.13
N THR A 45 -2.90 -9.90 -1.41
CA THR A 45 -2.35 -10.72 -2.49
C THR A 45 -0.83 -10.62 -2.55
N ILE A 46 -0.28 -9.40 -2.62
CA ILE A 46 1.17 -9.21 -2.68
C ILE A 46 1.86 -9.72 -1.40
N ALA A 47 1.29 -9.44 -0.21
CA ALA A 47 1.85 -9.92 1.04
C ALA A 47 1.96 -11.46 1.07
N ARG A 48 0.95 -12.18 0.60
CA ARG A 48 0.96 -13.65 0.54
C ARG A 48 1.97 -14.20 -0.44
N LEU A 49 2.30 -13.47 -1.51
CA LEU A 49 3.30 -13.93 -2.49
C LEU A 49 4.71 -13.99 -1.89
N PHE A 50 5.08 -13.07 -1.01
CA PHE A 50 6.39 -13.08 -0.36
C PHE A 50 6.40 -13.69 1.05
N GLN A 51 5.24 -13.95 1.66
CA GLN A 51 5.07 -14.39 3.05
C GLN A 51 5.95 -15.60 3.40
N ALA A 52 5.84 -16.67 2.62
CA ALA A 52 6.55 -17.92 2.89
C ALA A 52 8.07 -17.74 2.76
N ARG A 53 8.51 -17.00 1.72
CA ARG A 53 9.92 -16.75 1.50
C ARG A 53 10.54 -15.87 2.59
N LEU A 54 9.83 -14.82 3.01
CA LEU A 54 10.25 -13.98 4.14
C LEU A 54 10.37 -14.78 5.42
N GLY A 55 9.39 -15.65 5.69
CA GLY A 55 9.42 -16.57 6.84
C GLY A 55 10.62 -17.51 6.83
N ALA A 56 10.93 -18.13 5.68
CA ALA A 56 12.09 -18.99 5.51
C ALA A 56 13.42 -18.24 5.74
N ILE A 57 13.55 -17.01 5.21
CA ILE A 57 14.74 -16.16 5.40
C ILE A 57 14.93 -15.80 6.89
N ARG A 58 13.84 -15.53 7.60
CA ARG A 58 13.91 -15.12 9.02
C ARG A 58 13.91 -16.28 10.01
N GLY A 59 13.64 -17.51 9.56
CA GLY A 59 13.51 -18.67 10.43
C GLY A 59 12.29 -18.61 11.35
N GLN A 60 11.27 -17.81 11.01
CA GLN A 60 10.05 -17.63 11.79
C GLN A 60 8.83 -17.54 10.90
N THR A 61 7.69 -17.97 11.38
CA THR A 61 6.42 -17.83 10.66
C THR A 61 6.05 -16.37 10.53
N VAL A 62 5.68 -15.94 9.31
CA VAL A 62 5.03 -14.65 9.06
C VAL A 62 3.53 -14.88 9.05
N VAL A 63 2.79 -14.19 9.92
CA VAL A 63 1.33 -14.27 10.03
C VAL A 63 0.72 -13.01 9.45
N ILE A 64 -0.06 -13.14 8.38
CA ILE A 64 -0.79 -12.02 7.79
C ILE A 64 -2.07 -11.82 8.59
N GLU A 65 -2.25 -10.60 9.12
CA GLU A 65 -3.42 -10.18 9.86
C GLU A 65 -4.16 -9.09 9.08
N ASN A 66 -5.28 -9.43 8.50
CA ASN A 66 -6.12 -8.49 7.78
C ASN A 66 -6.94 -7.65 8.77
N ARG A 67 -6.75 -6.33 8.78
CA ARG A 67 -7.41 -5.34 9.67
C ARG A 67 -8.03 -4.23 8.85
N GLY A 68 -9.01 -4.58 8.02
CA GLY A 68 -9.66 -3.63 7.12
C GLY A 68 -10.60 -2.64 7.84
N GLY A 69 -10.92 -1.56 7.14
CA GLY A 69 -11.89 -0.55 7.55
C GLY A 69 -11.37 0.87 7.44
N ALA A 70 -12.26 1.84 7.19
CA ALA A 70 -11.96 3.26 7.01
C ALA A 70 -10.76 3.49 6.06
N SER A 71 -10.82 2.92 4.86
CA SER A 71 -9.75 3.00 3.84
C SER A 71 -8.35 2.66 4.38
N GLY A 72 -8.26 1.65 5.25
CA GLY A 72 -7.01 1.20 5.86
C GLY A 72 -6.64 1.89 7.17
N ALA A 73 -7.30 2.98 7.56
CA ALA A 73 -6.95 3.76 8.75
C ALA A 73 -7.07 2.96 10.06
N ILE A 74 -8.03 2.03 10.17
CA ILE A 74 -8.20 1.21 11.38
C ILE A 74 -6.99 0.30 11.60
N GLY A 75 -6.58 -0.45 10.59
CA GLY A 75 -5.42 -1.35 10.70
C GLY A 75 -4.11 -0.60 10.86
N ALA A 76 -3.94 0.54 10.18
CA ALA A 76 -2.78 1.38 10.36
C ALA A 76 -2.70 1.98 11.77
N ALA A 77 -3.83 2.41 12.36
CA ALA A 77 -3.87 2.86 13.75
C ALA A 77 -3.56 1.73 14.75
N GLU A 78 -3.93 0.47 14.46
CA GLU A 78 -3.51 -0.69 15.25
C GLU A 78 -2.00 -0.89 15.15
N ALA A 79 -1.44 -0.86 13.94
CA ALA A 79 -0.01 -0.97 13.72
C ALA A 79 0.78 0.15 14.42
N ALA A 80 0.26 1.39 14.44
CA ALA A 80 0.87 2.52 15.13
C ALA A 80 0.93 2.34 16.66
N ARG A 81 0.09 1.49 17.23
CA ARG A 81 0.08 1.16 18.67
C ARG A 81 0.82 -0.13 19.01
N ALA A 82 1.30 -0.87 18.02
CA ALA A 82 2.05 -2.10 18.24
C ALA A 82 3.38 -1.83 18.98
N PRO A 83 3.94 -2.79 19.72
CA PRO A 83 5.26 -2.65 20.31
C PRO A 83 6.33 -2.35 19.26
N ALA A 84 7.30 -1.49 19.62
CA ALA A 84 8.43 -1.14 18.77
C ALA A 84 9.60 -2.16 18.95
N ASP A 85 9.31 -3.45 18.93
CA ASP A 85 10.25 -4.54 19.17
C ASP A 85 10.47 -5.43 17.92
N GLY A 86 9.87 -5.05 16.79
CA GLY A 86 9.97 -5.81 15.54
C GLY A 86 9.06 -7.03 15.45
N SER A 87 8.14 -7.25 16.40
CA SER A 87 7.17 -8.34 16.35
C SER A 87 5.99 -8.07 15.41
N ALA A 88 5.72 -6.80 15.11
CA ALA A 88 4.64 -6.38 14.22
C ALA A 88 5.15 -5.40 13.17
N TRP A 89 4.67 -5.58 11.94
CA TRP A 89 5.01 -4.76 10.77
C TRP A 89 3.72 -4.44 10.02
N MET A 90 3.66 -3.30 9.37
CA MET A 90 2.54 -2.92 8.52
C MET A 90 2.94 -3.03 7.06
N PHE A 91 2.14 -3.75 6.26
CA PHE A 91 2.25 -3.73 4.82
C PHE A 91 1.04 -2.99 4.25
N GLN A 92 1.29 -1.83 3.66
CA GLN A 92 0.26 -0.86 3.28
C GLN A 92 0.51 -0.34 1.87
N TYR A 93 -0.50 0.28 1.25
CA TYR A 93 -0.40 0.87 -0.08
C TYR A 93 -0.81 2.36 -0.06
N ASP A 94 -0.95 2.96 -1.22
CA ASP A 94 -1.03 4.40 -1.49
C ASP A 94 -2.04 5.20 -0.65
N ASN A 95 -3.11 4.59 -0.18
CA ASN A 95 -4.06 5.24 0.74
C ASN A 95 -3.42 5.80 2.00
N GLU A 96 -2.28 5.27 2.43
CA GLU A 96 -1.57 5.79 3.60
C GLU A 96 -1.16 7.26 3.42
N ALA A 97 -0.81 7.65 2.19
CA ALA A 97 -0.46 9.03 1.89
C ALA A 97 -1.71 9.95 1.87
N SER A 98 -2.77 9.56 1.18
CA SER A 98 -3.98 10.36 1.04
C SER A 98 -4.77 10.50 2.34
N ASN A 99 -4.79 9.45 3.16
CA ASN A 99 -5.46 9.45 4.46
C ASN A 99 -4.94 10.54 5.40
N GLN A 100 -3.66 10.95 5.29
CA GLN A 100 -3.10 12.06 6.08
C GLN A 100 -3.82 13.38 5.87
N THR A 101 -4.44 13.58 4.72
CA THR A 101 -5.19 14.81 4.40
C THR A 101 -6.71 14.60 4.49
N LEU A 102 -7.21 13.45 4.09
CA LEU A 102 -8.65 13.19 3.97
C LEU A 102 -9.31 12.71 5.27
N MET A 103 -8.53 12.19 6.21
CA MET A 103 -9.08 11.56 7.41
C MET A 103 -8.56 12.18 8.70
N ARG A 104 -9.36 12.13 9.76
CA ARG A 104 -8.91 12.44 11.12
C ARG A 104 -8.20 11.22 11.71
N LEU A 105 -6.91 11.11 11.42
CA LEU A 105 -6.10 10.02 11.95
C LEU A 105 -5.64 10.31 13.39
N THR A 106 -5.42 9.26 14.17
CA THR A 106 -4.85 9.33 15.53
C THR A 106 -3.32 9.27 15.52
N TYR A 107 -2.70 9.25 14.34
CA TYR A 107 -1.25 9.19 14.13
C TYR A 107 -0.86 10.00 12.89
N ARG A 108 0.43 10.33 12.80
CA ARG A 108 1.07 10.83 11.58
C ARG A 108 2.00 9.76 11.03
N THR A 109 1.90 9.45 9.75
CA THR A 109 2.59 8.31 9.15
C THR A 109 4.09 8.32 9.44
N LEU A 110 4.80 9.39 9.10
CA LEU A 110 6.26 9.45 9.25
C LEU A 110 6.75 9.69 10.69
N GLU A 111 5.83 9.98 11.63
CA GLU A 111 6.11 10.02 13.07
C GLU A 111 5.87 8.67 13.73
N ALA A 112 4.81 7.96 13.31
CA ALA A 112 4.43 6.68 13.86
C ALA A 112 5.20 5.50 13.27
N PHE A 113 5.65 5.62 12.02
CA PHE A 113 6.27 4.54 11.28
C PHE A 113 7.64 4.91 10.72
N ALA A 114 8.53 3.92 10.70
CA ALA A 114 9.76 3.90 9.93
C ALA A 114 9.52 3.13 8.62
N PRO A 115 9.49 3.77 7.45
CA PRO A 115 9.44 3.06 6.18
C PRO A 115 10.67 2.17 6.03
N VAL A 116 10.46 0.90 5.67
CA VAL A 116 11.52 -0.11 5.55
C VAL A 116 11.89 -0.33 4.09
N SER A 117 10.90 -0.43 3.22
CA SER A 117 11.11 -0.55 1.78
C SER A 117 9.84 -0.21 1.02
N LEU A 118 9.99 0.49 -0.08
CA LEU A 118 9.01 0.51 -1.17
C LEU A 118 9.15 -0.82 -1.90
N VAL A 119 8.19 -1.70 -1.72
CA VAL A 119 8.26 -3.10 -2.18
C VAL A 119 7.94 -3.20 -3.66
N ALA A 120 6.84 -2.61 -4.09
CA ALA A 120 6.38 -2.66 -5.46
C ALA A 120 5.61 -1.41 -5.87
N THR A 121 5.54 -1.17 -7.19
CA THR A 121 4.68 -0.15 -7.81
C THR A 121 3.91 -0.77 -8.96
N GLY A 122 2.78 -0.16 -9.34
CA GLY A 122 2.00 -0.60 -10.50
C GLY A 122 1.08 0.50 -11.01
N PRO A 123 0.46 0.34 -12.20
CA PRO A 123 -0.51 1.29 -12.69
C PRO A 123 -1.83 1.18 -11.94
N LEU A 124 -2.55 2.29 -11.83
CA LEU A 124 -3.99 2.23 -11.77
C LEU A 124 -4.54 2.04 -13.19
N VAL A 125 -5.64 1.35 -13.29
CA VAL A 125 -6.34 1.10 -14.55
C VAL A 125 -7.83 1.33 -14.35
N MET A 126 -8.46 2.03 -15.29
CA MET A 126 -9.91 2.02 -15.39
C MET A 126 -10.32 0.88 -16.30
N VAL A 127 -11.19 0.02 -15.79
CA VAL A 127 -11.77 -1.08 -16.55
C VAL A 127 -13.27 -0.91 -16.67
N ALA A 128 -13.85 -1.46 -17.73
CA ALA A 128 -15.29 -1.59 -17.93
C ALA A 128 -15.68 -3.06 -18.07
N HIS A 129 -16.89 -3.43 -17.62
CA HIS A 129 -17.42 -4.74 -17.92
C HIS A 129 -17.57 -4.92 -19.44
N HIS A 130 -17.24 -6.10 -19.97
CA HIS A 130 -17.16 -6.36 -21.41
C HIS A 130 -18.46 -6.06 -22.17
N SER A 131 -19.63 -6.17 -21.50
CA SER A 131 -20.95 -5.90 -22.08
C SER A 131 -21.28 -4.40 -22.19
N THR A 132 -20.48 -3.51 -21.58
CA THR A 132 -20.70 -2.07 -21.73
C THR A 132 -20.34 -1.58 -23.12
N PRO A 133 -20.88 -0.44 -23.59
CA PRO A 133 -20.53 0.11 -24.91
C PRO A 133 -19.12 0.72 -24.97
N PHE A 134 -18.41 0.84 -23.84
CA PHE A 134 -17.12 1.53 -23.75
C PHE A 134 -15.99 0.68 -24.30
N ARG A 135 -15.24 1.22 -25.27
CA ARG A 135 -14.06 0.61 -25.89
C ARG A 135 -12.74 1.24 -25.44
N ASN A 136 -12.78 2.51 -25.08
CA ASN A 136 -11.69 3.34 -24.60
C ASN A 136 -12.22 4.36 -23.60
N PHE A 137 -11.36 5.20 -23.02
CA PHE A 137 -11.79 6.19 -22.05
C PHE A 137 -12.52 7.37 -22.69
N GLN A 138 -12.26 7.69 -23.98
CA GLN A 138 -13.00 8.72 -24.69
C GLN A 138 -14.50 8.38 -24.77
N ASP A 139 -14.87 7.12 -24.96
CA ASP A 139 -16.27 6.67 -24.96
C ASP A 139 -16.96 6.98 -23.62
N VAL A 140 -16.26 6.72 -22.51
CA VAL A 140 -16.75 7.03 -21.15
C VAL A 140 -16.99 8.52 -20.99
N VAL A 141 -16.00 9.34 -21.35
CA VAL A 141 -16.09 10.80 -21.23
C VAL A 141 -17.22 11.36 -22.11
N ALA A 142 -17.34 10.87 -23.35
CA ALA A 142 -18.43 11.27 -24.25
C ALA A 142 -19.81 10.89 -23.71
N ALA A 143 -19.96 9.70 -23.13
CA ALA A 143 -21.21 9.26 -22.51
C ALA A 143 -21.52 10.07 -21.25
N ALA A 144 -20.55 10.29 -20.38
CA ALA A 144 -20.70 11.05 -19.14
C ALA A 144 -21.02 12.54 -19.38
N ARG A 145 -20.53 13.13 -20.47
CA ARG A 145 -20.89 14.51 -20.88
C ARG A 145 -22.31 14.61 -21.40
N ARG A 146 -22.82 13.56 -22.09
CA ARG A 146 -24.22 13.54 -22.57
C ARG A 146 -25.21 13.32 -21.43
N GLU A 147 -24.85 12.50 -20.46
CA GLU A 147 -25.70 12.11 -19.34
C GLU A 147 -24.88 12.17 -18.04
N PRO A 148 -24.70 13.38 -17.47
CA PRO A 148 -23.96 13.56 -16.23
C PRO A 148 -24.54 12.72 -15.09
N ASP A 149 -23.68 12.15 -14.24
CA ASP A 149 -23.99 11.34 -13.06
C ASP A 149 -24.76 10.04 -13.34
N ARG A 150 -25.05 9.70 -14.59
CA ARG A 150 -25.69 8.43 -14.95
C ARG A 150 -24.78 7.23 -14.76
N TRP A 151 -23.52 7.38 -15.09
CA TRP A 151 -22.56 6.30 -15.08
C TRP A 151 -21.83 6.24 -13.76
N ASN A 152 -21.80 5.03 -13.17
CA ASN A 152 -21.17 4.78 -11.89
C ASN A 152 -19.77 4.17 -12.10
N TYR A 153 -18.84 4.50 -11.21
CA TYR A 153 -17.57 3.80 -11.12
C TYR A 153 -17.27 3.34 -9.70
N ALA A 154 -16.77 2.12 -9.58
CA ALA A 154 -16.31 1.57 -8.32
C ALA A 154 -14.88 2.01 -7.99
N THR A 155 -14.55 2.01 -6.70
CA THR A 155 -13.18 1.97 -6.18
C THR A 155 -13.11 1.05 -4.96
N SER A 156 -11.89 0.72 -4.54
CA SER A 156 -11.64 -0.09 -3.33
C SER A 156 -11.89 0.66 -2.02
N GLY A 157 -12.30 1.93 -2.08
CA GLY A 157 -12.61 2.76 -0.92
C GLY A 157 -12.58 4.25 -1.25
N ALA A 158 -13.30 5.03 -0.47
CA ALA A 158 -13.28 6.49 -0.59
C ALA A 158 -11.93 7.05 -0.14
N GLY A 159 -11.49 8.12 -0.78
CA GLY A 159 -10.23 8.81 -0.44
C GLY A 159 -8.94 8.09 -0.87
N GLY A 160 -9.04 6.93 -1.52
CA GLY A 160 -7.88 6.27 -2.10
C GLY A 160 -7.41 6.91 -3.40
N LEU A 161 -6.20 6.56 -3.84
CA LEU A 161 -5.60 7.12 -5.05
C LEU A 161 -6.49 6.95 -6.28
N ALA A 162 -7.18 5.81 -6.42
CA ALA A 162 -8.13 5.57 -7.50
C ALA A 162 -9.31 6.57 -7.50
N HIS A 163 -9.83 6.93 -6.32
CA HIS A 163 -10.87 7.95 -6.18
C HIS A 163 -10.32 9.33 -6.54
N ILE A 164 -9.19 9.74 -5.95
CA ILE A 164 -8.55 11.03 -6.19
C ILE A 164 -8.21 11.20 -7.67
N ALA A 165 -7.62 10.18 -8.27
CA ALA A 165 -7.27 10.16 -9.69
C ALA A 165 -8.48 10.34 -10.61
N THR A 166 -9.56 9.63 -10.32
CA THR A 166 -10.80 9.75 -11.11
C THR A 166 -11.45 11.12 -10.92
N THR A 167 -11.47 11.65 -9.70
CA THR A 167 -11.99 13.00 -9.41
C THR A 167 -11.19 14.05 -10.19
N LEU A 168 -9.87 13.94 -10.21
CA LEU A 168 -9.00 14.84 -10.97
C LEU A 168 -9.29 14.78 -12.48
N LEU A 169 -9.40 13.57 -13.03
CA LEU A 169 -9.77 13.37 -14.43
C LEU A 169 -11.12 14.02 -14.76
N GLN A 170 -12.12 13.88 -13.89
CA GLN A 170 -13.44 14.51 -14.06
C GLN A 170 -13.35 16.03 -14.06
N GLN A 171 -12.66 16.62 -13.08
CA GLN A 171 -12.52 18.07 -12.95
C GLN A 171 -11.76 18.69 -14.14
N GLN A 172 -10.63 18.08 -14.52
CA GLN A 172 -9.79 18.59 -15.60
C GLN A 172 -10.44 18.48 -16.98
N ASN A 173 -11.37 17.54 -17.16
CA ASN A 173 -11.95 17.20 -18.45
C ASN A 173 -13.47 17.45 -18.55
N ASN A 174 -14.07 18.10 -17.54
CA ASN A 174 -15.47 18.51 -17.52
C ASN A 174 -16.45 17.37 -17.87
N PHE A 175 -16.40 16.28 -17.10
CA PHE A 175 -17.38 15.21 -17.12
C PHE A 175 -17.68 14.72 -15.69
N ARG A 176 -18.76 13.97 -15.50
CA ARG A 176 -19.19 13.52 -14.17
C ARG A 176 -19.57 12.03 -14.19
N LEU A 177 -19.03 11.31 -13.22
CA LEU A 177 -19.37 9.92 -12.88
C LEU A 177 -19.76 9.85 -11.41
N THR A 178 -20.70 9.00 -11.05
CA THR A 178 -21.05 8.77 -9.65
C THR A 178 -20.12 7.76 -9.02
N HIS A 179 -19.47 8.14 -7.93
CA HIS A 179 -18.54 7.27 -7.19
C HIS A 179 -19.28 6.25 -6.31
N VAL A 180 -18.88 4.99 -6.39
CA VAL A 180 -19.39 3.88 -5.56
C VAL A 180 -18.21 3.25 -4.80
N PRO A 181 -17.93 3.68 -3.56
CA PRO A 181 -16.85 3.12 -2.77
C PRO A 181 -17.22 1.75 -2.19
N TYR A 182 -16.35 0.75 -2.38
CA TYR A 182 -16.45 -0.56 -1.77
C TYR A 182 -15.51 -0.71 -0.57
N ARG A 183 -15.77 -1.70 0.30
CA ARG A 183 -14.91 -1.98 1.47
C ARG A 183 -13.68 -2.84 1.09
N GLY A 184 -12.93 -2.40 0.07
CA GLY A 184 -11.74 -3.08 -0.43
C GLY A 184 -11.89 -3.62 -1.86
N GLY A 185 -10.78 -4.08 -2.46
CA GLY A 185 -10.73 -4.52 -3.85
C GLY A 185 -11.51 -5.80 -4.14
N GLY A 186 -11.58 -6.74 -3.19
CA GLY A 186 -12.32 -7.99 -3.37
C GLY A 186 -13.82 -7.77 -3.67
N PRO A 187 -14.59 -7.11 -2.79
CA PRO A 187 -15.99 -6.78 -3.08
C PRO A 187 -16.17 -5.93 -4.35
N ALA A 188 -15.26 -4.98 -4.61
CA ALA A 188 -15.35 -4.10 -5.77
C ALA A 188 -15.20 -4.87 -7.11
N VAL A 189 -14.24 -5.78 -7.19
CA VAL A 189 -14.04 -6.58 -8.42
C VAL A 189 -15.19 -7.54 -8.65
N THR A 190 -15.76 -8.12 -7.59
CA THR A 190 -16.95 -8.97 -7.69
C THR A 190 -18.12 -8.21 -8.32
N ALA A 191 -18.40 -7.00 -7.85
CA ALA A 191 -19.46 -6.14 -8.39
C ALA A 191 -19.18 -5.73 -9.85
N ALA A 192 -17.91 -5.40 -10.18
CA ALA A 192 -17.54 -5.05 -11.55
C ALA A 192 -17.69 -6.24 -12.52
N VAL A 193 -17.29 -7.43 -12.12
CA VAL A 193 -17.42 -8.66 -12.91
C VAL A 193 -18.88 -9.08 -13.07
N ALA A 194 -19.71 -8.83 -12.06
CA ALA A 194 -21.17 -9.06 -12.15
C ALA A 194 -21.92 -7.95 -12.93
N ASN A 195 -21.22 -6.91 -13.39
CA ASN A 195 -21.80 -5.72 -14.03
C ASN A 195 -22.83 -4.98 -13.15
N GLU A 196 -22.71 -5.08 -11.83
CA GLU A 196 -23.47 -4.27 -10.87
C GLU A 196 -23.01 -2.79 -10.92
N VAL A 197 -21.74 -2.58 -11.23
CA VAL A 197 -21.14 -1.29 -11.51
C VAL A 197 -20.37 -1.36 -12.83
N PRO A 198 -20.67 -0.50 -13.82
CA PRO A 198 -20.15 -0.64 -15.18
C PRO A 198 -18.67 -0.32 -15.34
N LEU A 199 -18.11 0.54 -14.46
CA LEU A 199 -16.73 1.02 -14.48
C LEU A 199 -16.05 0.74 -13.13
N PHE A 200 -14.77 0.42 -13.18
CA PHE A 200 -13.97 0.23 -11.97
C PHE A 200 -12.58 0.83 -12.14
N MET A 201 -12.23 1.80 -11.30
CA MET A 201 -10.88 2.37 -11.20
C MET A 201 -10.14 1.70 -10.05
N THR A 202 -9.05 1.01 -10.37
CA THR A 202 -8.32 0.21 -9.37
C THR A 202 -6.86 -0.02 -9.80
N ASN A 203 -6.05 -0.60 -8.91
CA ASN A 203 -4.74 -1.10 -9.29
C ASN A 203 -4.87 -2.40 -10.11
N VAL A 204 -3.92 -2.62 -10.99
CA VAL A 204 -3.93 -3.75 -11.93
C VAL A 204 -3.98 -5.12 -11.24
N VAL A 205 -3.41 -5.25 -10.03
CA VAL A 205 -3.38 -6.51 -9.26
C VAL A 205 -4.77 -7.11 -9.10
N ILE A 206 -5.77 -6.27 -8.84
CA ILE A 206 -7.16 -6.70 -8.61
C ILE A 206 -7.81 -7.24 -9.88
N VAL A 207 -7.48 -6.70 -11.04
CA VAL A 207 -8.20 -6.94 -12.30
C VAL A 207 -7.40 -7.69 -13.36
N SER A 208 -6.11 -7.96 -13.13
CA SER A 208 -5.22 -8.58 -14.11
C SER A 208 -5.77 -9.90 -14.68
N GLN A 209 -6.32 -10.77 -13.83
CA GLN A 209 -6.92 -12.04 -14.24
C GLN A 209 -8.18 -11.81 -15.11
N HIS A 210 -9.02 -10.84 -14.74
CA HIS A 210 -10.27 -10.53 -15.43
C HIS A 210 -10.03 -9.82 -16.77
N ILE A 211 -8.94 -9.04 -16.87
CA ILE A 211 -8.50 -8.47 -18.16
C ILE A 211 -8.01 -9.59 -19.07
N ARG A 212 -7.19 -10.51 -18.59
CA ARG A 212 -6.72 -11.67 -19.38
C ARG A 212 -7.87 -12.58 -19.82
N ALA A 213 -8.86 -12.76 -18.96
CA ALA A 213 -10.07 -13.54 -19.29
C ALA A 213 -11.06 -12.80 -20.20
N GLY A 214 -10.85 -11.51 -20.50
CA GLY A 214 -11.73 -10.70 -21.33
C GLY A 214 -13.05 -10.30 -20.65
N THR A 215 -13.24 -10.60 -19.35
CA THR A 215 -14.44 -10.24 -18.60
C THR A 215 -14.49 -8.73 -18.33
N LEU A 216 -13.33 -8.14 -18.06
CA LEU A 216 -13.16 -6.69 -17.91
C LEU A 216 -12.25 -6.17 -19.02
N ARG A 217 -12.65 -5.07 -19.65
CA ARG A 217 -11.90 -4.38 -20.71
C ARG A 217 -11.14 -3.21 -20.09
N PRO A 218 -9.82 -3.11 -20.25
CA PRO A 218 -9.07 -1.94 -19.82
C PRO A 218 -9.36 -0.77 -20.77
N LEU A 219 -9.61 0.41 -20.21
CA LEU A 219 -9.94 1.63 -20.93
C LEU A 219 -8.80 2.66 -20.92
N GLY A 220 -7.96 2.61 -19.91
CA GLY A 220 -6.82 3.51 -19.78
C GLY A 220 -6.06 3.29 -18.48
N VAL A 221 -4.79 3.68 -18.44
CA VAL A 221 -3.89 3.58 -17.30
C VAL A 221 -3.37 4.93 -16.86
N THR A 222 -2.98 5.05 -15.58
CA THR A 222 -2.45 6.29 -14.99
C THR A 222 -0.95 6.47 -15.13
N THR A 223 -0.27 5.64 -15.88
CA THR A 223 1.14 5.81 -16.24
C THR A 223 1.28 6.83 -17.38
N ARG A 224 2.46 7.46 -17.55
CA ARG A 224 2.69 8.42 -18.65
C ARG A 224 2.52 7.80 -20.03
N THR A 225 2.91 6.54 -20.17
CA THR A 225 2.81 5.73 -21.39
C THR A 225 2.06 4.44 -21.09
N GLU A 226 1.82 3.63 -22.11
CA GLU A 226 1.29 2.28 -21.92
C GLU A 226 2.09 1.49 -20.88
N SER A 227 1.40 0.72 -20.06
CA SER A 227 2.03 -0.19 -19.11
C SER A 227 2.21 -1.57 -19.73
N ARG A 228 3.41 -2.15 -19.63
CA ARG A 228 3.66 -3.54 -20.01
C ARG A 228 2.73 -4.54 -19.33
N HIS A 229 2.16 -4.15 -18.19
CA HIS A 229 1.26 -4.97 -17.38
C HIS A 229 -0.20 -4.91 -17.84
N VAL A 230 -0.56 -3.91 -18.64
CA VAL A 230 -1.92 -3.76 -19.19
C VAL A 230 -1.80 -3.47 -20.70
N PRO A 231 -1.42 -4.48 -21.49
CA PRO A 231 -1.27 -4.30 -22.94
C PRO A 231 -2.59 -3.86 -23.57
N ASN A 232 -2.50 -3.04 -24.61
CA ASN A 232 -3.64 -2.45 -25.33
C ASN A 232 -4.49 -1.47 -24.50
N ALA A 233 -3.97 -0.96 -23.39
CA ALA A 233 -4.58 0.14 -22.65
C ALA A 233 -3.68 1.39 -22.74
N PRO A 234 -3.99 2.35 -23.61
CA PRO A 234 -3.22 3.59 -23.69
C PRO A 234 -3.34 4.35 -22.37
N SER A 235 -2.32 5.16 -22.04
CA SER A 235 -2.42 6.02 -20.87
C SER A 235 -3.51 7.08 -21.06
N PHE A 236 -4.04 7.62 -19.94
CA PHE A 236 -4.98 8.75 -20.04
C PHE A 236 -4.32 9.94 -20.73
N ALA A 237 -3.02 10.18 -20.51
CA ALA A 237 -2.26 11.23 -21.20
C ALA A 237 -2.22 11.01 -22.71
N GLN A 238 -1.94 9.80 -23.20
CA GLN A 238 -1.97 9.46 -24.62
C GLN A 238 -3.36 9.61 -25.24
N GLN A 239 -4.42 9.46 -24.46
CA GLN A 239 -5.80 9.70 -24.88
C GLN A 239 -6.23 11.16 -24.81
N GLY A 240 -5.34 12.09 -24.43
CA GLY A 240 -5.61 13.53 -24.37
C GLY A 240 -6.24 14.01 -23.07
N PHE A 241 -6.21 13.21 -22.00
CA PHE A 241 -6.79 13.53 -20.69
C PHE A 241 -5.77 14.09 -19.69
N GLY A 242 -4.85 14.92 -20.17
CA GLY A 242 -3.87 15.65 -19.35
C GLY A 242 -2.56 14.89 -19.08
N ASP A 243 -1.55 15.61 -18.63
CA ASP A 243 -0.27 15.03 -18.17
C ASP A 243 -0.44 14.55 -16.72
N PHE A 244 -0.97 13.35 -16.59
CA PHE A 244 -1.39 12.81 -15.32
C PHE A 244 -0.70 11.47 -15.04
N GLU A 245 -0.02 11.38 -13.92
CA GLU A 245 0.63 10.16 -13.47
C GLU A 245 0.28 9.86 -12.02
N ALA A 246 -0.28 8.70 -11.76
CA ALA A 246 -0.67 8.24 -10.43
C ALA A 246 -0.41 6.73 -10.27
N PRO A 247 0.86 6.31 -10.16
CA PRO A 247 1.17 4.91 -9.88
C PRO A 247 0.72 4.55 -8.47
N THR A 248 0.10 3.40 -8.32
CA THR A 248 -0.10 2.78 -7.01
C THR A 248 1.22 2.17 -6.51
N TRP A 249 1.36 2.08 -5.20
CA TRP A 249 2.57 1.56 -4.57
C TRP A 249 2.26 0.78 -3.29
N TRP A 250 3.15 -0.13 -2.91
CA TRP A 250 3.09 -0.90 -1.67
C TRP A 250 4.41 -0.78 -0.91
N ALA A 251 4.32 -0.52 0.38
CA ALA A 251 5.49 -0.35 1.23
C ALA A 251 5.35 -1.13 2.54
N LEU A 252 6.50 -1.55 3.06
CA LEU A 252 6.64 -2.15 4.37
C LEU A 252 7.08 -1.10 5.38
N PHE A 253 6.40 -1.09 6.53
CA PHE A 253 6.65 -0.15 7.61
C PHE A 253 6.91 -0.88 8.93
N GLY A 254 7.90 -0.44 9.68
CA GLY A 254 8.11 -0.76 11.08
C GLY A 254 7.52 0.32 11.98
N ARG A 255 7.30 0.02 13.26
CA ARG A 255 6.94 1.02 14.27
C ARG A 255 8.13 1.95 14.53
N THR A 256 7.91 3.26 14.62
CA THR A 256 8.94 4.21 15.07
C THR A 256 9.43 3.83 16.47
N GLY A 257 10.75 3.86 16.68
CA GLY A 257 11.38 3.37 17.92
C GLY A 257 11.78 1.90 17.88
N THR A 258 11.47 1.15 16.81
CA THR A 258 12.06 -0.18 16.58
C THR A 258 13.58 -0.04 16.47
N PRO A 259 14.39 -0.86 17.19
CA PRO A 259 15.83 -0.80 17.14
C PRO A 259 16.38 -0.91 15.70
N GLN A 260 17.34 -0.03 15.35
CA GLN A 260 17.90 0.02 14.00
C GLN A 260 18.39 -1.35 13.48
N PRO A 261 19.10 -2.18 14.28
CA PRO A 261 19.51 -3.50 13.78
C PRO A 261 18.33 -4.42 13.39
N ILE A 262 17.13 -4.22 13.97
CA ILE A 262 15.94 -4.97 13.62
C ILE A 262 15.37 -4.44 12.30
N LEU A 263 15.32 -3.12 12.12
CA LEU A 263 14.90 -2.49 10.86
C LEU A 263 15.81 -2.93 9.70
N ASP A 264 17.13 -2.92 9.90
CA ASP A 264 18.12 -3.33 8.90
C ASP A 264 17.94 -4.81 8.51
N ARG A 265 17.75 -5.69 9.52
CA ARG A 265 17.50 -7.12 9.27
C ARG A 265 16.19 -7.37 8.53
N MET A 266 15.14 -6.61 8.83
CA MET A 266 13.87 -6.72 8.10
C MET A 266 14.01 -6.19 6.67
N HIS A 267 14.69 -5.06 6.48
CA HIS A 267 14.97 -4.52 5.15
C HIS A 267 15.74 -5.54 4.28
N ALA A 268 16.82 -6.11 4.80
CA ALA A 268 17.57 -7.14 4.08
C ALA A 268 16.69 -8.37 3.74
N ALA A 269 15.85 -8.80 4.68
CA ALA A 269 15.00 -9.96 4.49
C ALA A 269 13.87 -9.72 3.48
N ILE A 270 13.18 -8.57 3.54
CA ILE A 270 12.12 -8.26 2.56
C ILE A 270 12.71 -8.07 1.16
N THR A 271 13.85 -7.37 1.04
CA THR A 271 14.56 -7.22 -0.23
C THR A 271 14.89 -8.58 -0.83
N GLN A 272 15.52 -9.46 -0.05
CA GLN A 272 15.84 -10.82 -0.51
C GLN A 272 14.57 -11.61 -0.86
N ALA A 273 13.47 -11.46 -0.11
CA ALA A 273 12.24 -12.20 -0.38
C ALA A 273 11.58 -11.77 -1.69
N VAL A 274 11.49 -10.46 -1.95
CA VAL A 274 10.78 -9.96 -3.14
C VAL A 274 11.64 -9.97 -4.41
N THR A 275 12.97 -10.06 -4.27
CA THR A 275 13.88 -10.23 -5.41
C THR A 275 14.21 -11.70 -5.70
N ASP A 276 13.73 -12.63 -4.89
CA ASP A 276 13.78 -14.06 -5.20
C ASP A 276 13.10 -14.30 -6.57
N PRO A 277 13.73 -15.02 -7.51
CA PRO A 277 13.23 -15.14 -8.88
C PRO A 277 11.79 -15.64 -8.99
N GLU A 278 11.39 -16.61 -8.16
CA GLU A 278 10.02 -17.15 -8.18
C GLU A 278 9.02 -16.12 -7.61
N VAL A 279 9.33 -15.50 -6.48
CA VAL A 279 8.47 -14.49 -5.84
C VAL A 279 8.31 -13.26 -6.75
N LYS A 280 9.44 -12.79 -7.32
CA LYS A 280 9.46 -11.68 -8.27
C LYS A 280 8.56 -11.96 -9.47
N ALA A 281 8.75 -13.10 -10.13
CA ALA A 281 7.93 -13.47 -11.29
C ALA A 281 6.44 -13.47 -10.93
N ARG A 282 6.06 -14.05 -9.79
CA ARG A 282 4.66 -14.10 -9.35
C ARG A 282 4.08 -12.71 -9.03
N ILE A 283 4.88 -11.78 -8.48
CA ILE A 283 4.43 -10.40 -8.26
C ILE A 283 4.31 -9.65 -9.59
N GLU A 284 5.26 -9.82 -10.51
CA GLU A 284 5.21 -9.21 -11.84
C GLU A 284 4.03 -9.73 -12.67
N GLU A 285 3.64 -10.99 -12.53
CA GLU A 285 2.42 -11.56 -13.12
C GLU A 285 1.14 -10.90 -12.61
N GLN A 286 1.15 -10.32 -11.40
CA GLN A 286 0.02 -9.52 -10.92
C GLN A 286 -0.01 -8.11 -11.51
N GLY A 287 0.99 -7.72 -12.28
CA GLY A 287 1.06 -6.42 -12.93
C GLY A 287 1.80 -5.34 -12.16
N CYS A 288 2.73 -5.74 -11.29
CA CYS A 288 3.56 -4.84 -10.49
C CYS A 288 5.03 -4.93 -10.88
N ASP A 289 5.74 -3.82 -10.72
CA ASP A 289 7.20 -3.76 -10.79
C ASP A 289 7.78 -3.78 -9.38
N ILE A 290 8.73 -4.70 -9.13
CA ILE A 290 9.48 -4.73 -7.88
C ILE A 290 10.39 -3.50 -7.79
N ARG A 291 10.36 -2.84 -6.64
CA ARG A 291 11.21 -1.67 -6.33
C ARG A 291 12.29 -2.05 -5.34
N ALA A 292 11.96 -2.76 -4.26
CA ALA A 292 12.89 -3.20 -3.23
C ALA A 292 13.85 -2.07 -2.78
N SER A 293 13.29 -0.88 -2.53
CA SER A 293 14.06 0.34 -2.28
C SER A 293 14.79 0.29 -0.93
N SER A 294 15.79 1.14 -0.78
CA SER A 294 16.38 1.44 0.54
C SER A 294 15.34 2.07 1.48
N PRO A 295 15.55 2.02 2.81
CA PRO A 295 14.68 2.71 3.78
C PRO A 295 14.62 4.23 3.57
N GLU A 296 15.74 4.84 3.18
CA GLU A 296 15.82 6.27 2.90
C GLU A 296 15.00 6.66 1.68
N GLU A 297 15.13 5.91 0.57
CA GLU A 297 14.30 6.09 -0.63
C GLU A 297 12.81 5.88 -0.33
N ALA A 298 12.46 4.84 0.45
CA ALA A 298 11.08 4.59 0.86
C ALA A 298 10.53 5.75 1.68
N ARG A 299 11.31 6.30 2.64
CA ARG A 299 10.91 7.44 3.45
C ARG A 299 10.69 8.70 2.62
N SER A 300 11.63 9.00 1.74
CA SER A 300 11.56 10.16 0.84
C SER A 300 10.37 10.03 -0.11
N PHE A 301 10.16 8.85 -0.67
CA PHE A 301 9.02 8.57 -1.55
C PHE A 301 7.68 8.78 -0.82
N VAL A 302 7.49 8.18 0.35
CA VAL A 302 6.25 8.31 1.14
C VAL A 302 6.02 9.77 1.55
N ALA A 303 7.07 10.51 1.93
CA ALA A 303 6.97 11.92 2.26
C ALA A 303 6.48 12.75 1.07
N ASN A 304 7.05 12.52 -0.11
CA ASN A 304 6.67 13.20 -1.35
C ASN A 304 5.22 12.86 -1.76
N GLU A 305 4.81 11.61 -1.60
CA GLU A 305 3.42 11.20 -1.90
C GLU A 305 2.41 11.86 -0.95
N ILE A 306 2.72 11.94 0.35
CA ILE A 306 1.87 12.65 1.33
C ILE A 306 1.72 14.12 0.94
N GLU A 307 2.81 14.81 0.63
CA GLU A 307 2.79 16.23 0.26
C GLU A 307 2.06 16.45 -1.05
N ARG A 308 2.44 15.69 -2.09
CA ARG A 308 1.86 15.78 -3.44
C ARG A 308 0.35 15.59 -3.42
N TRP A 309 -0.11 14.47 -2.85
CA TRP A 309 -1.55 14.17 -2.83
C TRP A 309 -2.30 15.07 -1.84
N GLY A 310 -1.65 15.48 -0.76
CA GLY A 310 -2.19 16.49 0.14
C GLY A 310 -2.45 17.82 -0.56
N GLN A 311 -1.54 18.29 -1.40
CA GLN A 311 -1.74 19.49 -2.21
C GLN A 311 -2.88 19.31 -3.22
N VAL A 312 -2.88 18.20 -3.97
CA VAL A 312 -3.93 17.90 -4.96
C VAL A 312 -5.32 17.87 -4.31
N ILE A 313 -5.45 17.19 -3.17
CA ILE A 313 -6.71 17.07 -2.43
C ILE A 313 -7.21 18.45 -2.00
N ARG A 314 -6.36 19.29 -1.42
CA ARG A 314 -6.74 20.63 -0.96
C ARG A 314 -7.09 21.58 -2.11
N GLN A 315 -6.29 21.58 -3.19
CA GLN A 315 -6.49 22.48 -4.34
C GLN A 315 -7.76 22.16 -5.13
N ASN A 316 -8.21 20.92 -5.10
CA ASN A 316 -9.36 20.45 -5.87
C ASN A 316 -10.59 20.12 -4.98
N ASP A 317 -10.58 20.50 -3.70
CA ASP A 317 -11.65 20.25 -2.72
C ASP A 317 -12.13 18.78 -2.73
N ILE A 318 -11.19 17.82 -2.87
CA ILE A 318 -11.52 16.40 -2.91
C ILE A 318 -11.85 15.94 -1.48
N ARG A 319 -12.99 15.27 -1.31
CA ARG A 319 -13.49 14.77 -0.03
C ARG A 319 -13.62 13.25 -0.07
N ALA A 320 -13.53 12.63 1.08
CA ALA A 320 -13.69 11.18 1.19
C ALA A 320 -15.15 10.71 0.98
N ASP A 321 -16.10 11.61 1.07
CA ASP A 321 -17.54 11.40 0.93
C ASP A 321 -18.13 11.95 -0.37
N SER A 322 -17.29 12.44 -1.30
CA SER A 322 -17.70 12.98 -2.60
C SER A 322 -17.81 11.94 -3.70
#